data_7a87811fbbb5a4f4e7e4db743e9a2936
#
_entry.id   7a87811fbbb5a4f4e7e4db743e9a2936
#
_cell.length_a   1.000
_cell.length_b   1.000
_cell.length_c   1.000
_cell.angle_alpha   90.00
_cell.angle_beta   90.00
_cell.angle_gamma   90.00
#
_symmetry.space_group_name_H-M   'P 1'
#
loop_
_entity.id
_entity.type
_entity.pdbx_description
1 polymer ?
#
loop_
_entity_poly.entity_id
_entity_poly.type
_entity_poly.pdbx_seq_one_letter_code
_entity_poly.pdbx_strand_id
1 'polypeptide(L)'
;MGGLQRFEQRLESMVYGAFARVFRSAVQPVEIAAALERECDNNAQILSRQRRAVPNDFHVELAPTDFERLAPYDSTLVQDLTQQLTEHADQQHYVFPGPVTIAFESAEDLTTGRFRIKSRAQAAVTSNTNVSRSRRPWWR
;
A
#
# COMPACT_ATOMS: atom_id res chain seq x y z
N MET A 1 -7.39 16.30 8.38
CA MET A 1 -6.71 15.08 8.07
C MET A 1 -6.33 14.24 9.25
N GLY A 2 -7.33 13.93 10.04
CA GLY A 2 -7.10 13.17 11.27
C GLY A 2 -6.48 11.79 11.02
N GLY A 3 -6.82 11.16 9.89
CA GLY A 3 -6.30 9.83 9.61
C GLY A 3 -4.80 9.80 9.43
N LEU A 4 -4.27 10.75 8.67
CA LEU A 4 -2.83 10.79 8.45
C LEU A 4 -2.07 11.21 9.68
N GLN A 5 -2.66 12.09 10.50
CA GLN A 5 -2.03 12.45 11.76
C GLN A 5 -1.95 11.25 12.70
N ARG A 6 -3.00 10.45 12.76
CA ARG A 6 -2.97 9.24 13.58
C ARG A 6 -1.95 8.25 13.08
N PHE A 7 -1.81 8.16 11.74
CA PHE A 7 -0.80 7.29 11.16
C PHE A 7 0.61 7.72 11.58
N GLU A 8 0.91 9.01 11.52
CA GLU A 8 2.21 9.50 11.95
C GLU A 8 2.46 9.23 13.42
N GLN A 9 1.46 9.44 14.27
CA GLN A 9 1.60 9.17 15.69
C GLN A 9 1.83 7.69 15.96
N ARG A 10 1.16 6.84 15.20
CA ARG A 10 1.34 5.39 15.32
C ARG A 10 2.77 4.99 15.00
N LEU A 11 3.32 5.55 13.92
CA LEU A 11 4.70 5.25 13.56
C LEU A 11 5.68 5.73 14.61
N GLU A 12 5.47 6.93 15.12
CA GLU A 12 6.33 7.48 16.15
C GLU A 12 6.30 6.63 17.40
N SER A 13 5.12 6.17 17.78
CA SER A 13 4.99 5.33 18.97
C SER A 13 5.77 4.04 18.85
N MET A 14 5.79 3.46 17.65
CA MET A 14 6.37 2.14 17.47
C MET A 14 7.88 2.14 17.39
N VAL A 15 8.45 3.09 16.66
CA VAL A 15 9.90 3.11 16.43
C VAL A 15 10.43 4.52 16.55
N TYR A 16 10.07 5.15 17.65
CA TYR A 16 10.44 6.52 17.91
C TYR A 16 11.96 6.70 17.82
N GLY A 17 12.39 7.75 17.20
CA GLY A 17 13.81 8.06 17.08
C GLY A 17 14.48 7.32 15.95
N ALA A 18 14.53 5.99 16.05
CA ALA A 18 15.19 5.19 15.02
C ALA A 18 14.47 5.32 13.68
N PHE A 19 13.15 5.21 13.73
CA PHE A 19 12.35 5.30 12.50
C PHE A 19 12.49 6.69 11.88
N ALA A 20 12.38 7.72 12.72
CA ALA A 20 12.48 9.09 12.22
C ALA A 20 13.86 9.34 11.60
N ARG A 21 14.89 8.79 12.20
CA ARG A 21 16.25 8.97 11.69
C ARG A 21 16.41 8.30 10.33
N VAL A 22 15.87 7.10 10.18
CA VAL A 22 15.99 6.34 8.93
C VAL A 22 15.35 7.09 7.78
N PHE A 23 14.19 7.71 8.03
CA PHE A 23 13.42 8.33 6.95
C PHE A 23 13.57 9.85 6.88
N ARG A 24 14.55 10.41 7.58
CA ARG A 24 14.69 11.87 7.64
C ARG A 24 14.91 12.50 6.28
N SER A 25 15.78 11.92 5.47
CA SER A 25 16.14 12.51 4.18
C SER A 25 15.79 11.59 3.02
N ALA A 26 14.82 10.71 3.22
CA ALA A 26 14.39 9.77 2.19
C ALA A 26 12.88 9.88 2.05
N VAL A 27 12.29 8.91 1.35
CA VAL A 27 10.84 8.91 1.20
C VAL A 27 10.18 8.76 2.56
N GLN A 28 9.13 9.53 2.79
CA GLN A 28 8.43 9.52 4.08
C GLN A 28 7.25 8.56 4.03
N PRO A 29 7.05 7.76 5.09
CA PRO A 29 5.89 6.84 5.10
C PRO A 29 4.56 7.55 4.94
N VAL A 30 4.42 8.77 5.50
CA VAL A 30 3.16 9.49 5.36
C VAL A 30 2.90 9.88 3.91
N GLU A 31 3.95 10.12 3.14
CA GLU A 31 3.80 10.41 1.71
C GLU A 31 3.32 9.18 0.96
N ILE A 32 3.84 8.01 1.34
CA ILE A 32 3.38 6.77 0.73
C ILE A 32 1.92 6.52 1.08
N ALA A 33 1.54 6.75 2.33
CA ALA A 33 0.15 6.58 2.75
C ALA A 33 -0.78 7.47 1.96
N ALA A 34 -0.41 8.75 1.81
CA ALA A 34 -1.23 9.68 1.04
C ALA A 34 -1.33 9.27 -0.43
N ALA A 35 -0.25 8.77 -0.99
CA ALA A 35 -0.24 8.34 -2.38
C ALA A 35 -1.10 7.11 -2.59
N LEU A 36 -1.11 6.17 -1.63
CA LEU A 36 -1.98 5.00 -1.71
C LEU A 36 -3.44 5.41 -1.68
N GLU A 37 -3.79 6.37 -0.83
CA GLU A 37 -5.16 6.87 -0.78
C GLU A 37 -5.55 7.51 -2.10
N ARG A 38 -4.65 8.32 -2.67
CA ARG A 38 -4.92 8.93 -3.97
C ARG A 38 -5.06 7.90 -5.06
N GLU A 39 -4.26 6.83 -4.97
CA GLU A 39 -4.35 5.76 -5.96
C GLU A 39 -5.74 5.13 -5.95
N CYS A 40 -6.28 4.90 -4.76
CA CYS A 40 -7.65 4.41 -4.65
C CYS A 40 -8.64 5.43 -5.20
N ASP A 41 -8.50 6.69 -4.80
CA ASP A 41 -9.44 7.74 -5.21
C ASP A 41 -9.46 7.88 -6.72
N ASN A 42 -8.28 7.81 -7.36
CA ASN A 42 -8.17 8.01 -8.81
C ASN A 42 -8.65 6.81 -9.61
N ASN A 43 -8.73 5.65 -8.99
CA ASN A 43 -9.08 4.43 -9.69
C ASN A 43 -10.37 3.80 -9.18
N ALA A 44 -11.18 4.58 -8.46
CA ALA A 44 -12.46 4.09 -7.95
C ALA A 44 -13.45 3.92 -9.07
N GLN A 45 -14.15 2.79 -9.07
CA GLN A 45 -15.17 2.48 -10.07
C GLN A 45 -16.51 2.31 -9.38
N ILE A 46 -17.54 2.91 -9.96
CA ILE A 46 -18.86 2.90 -9.36
C ILE A 46 -19.46 1.50 -9.44
N LEU A 47 -19.82 0.93 -8.28
CA LEU A 47 -20.55 -0.32 -8.20
C LEU A 47 -22.03 -0.08 -8.04
N SER A 48 -22.35 0.89 -7.18
CA SER A 48 -23.73 1.24 -6.90
C SER A 48 -23.74 2.70 -6.47
N ARG A 49 -24.92 3.16 -6.05
CA ARG A 49 -25.10 4.56 -5.72
C ARG A 49 -24.13 5.04 -4.65
N GLN A 50 -23.80 4.18 -3.69
CA GLN A 50 -23.00 4.58 -2.54
C GLN A 50 -21.72 3.77 -2.37
N ARG A 51 -21.38 2.93 -3.34
CA ARG A 51 -20.24 2.04 -3.20
C ARG A 51 -19.39 2.07 -4.45
N ARG A 52 -18.08 2.12 -4.25
CA ARG A 52 -17.13 2.13 -5.34
C ARG A 52 -16.04 1.10 -5.09
N ALA A 53 -15.69 0.37 -6.14
CA ALA A 53 -14.61 -0.60 -6.06
C ALA A 53 -13.29 0.12 -6.28
N VAL A 54 -12.29 -0.23 -5.49
CA VAL A 54 -10.96 0.37 -5.59
C VAL A 54 -9.93 -0.75 -5.68
N PRO A 55 -8.72 -0.42 -6.18
CA PRO A 55 -7.64 -1.40 -6.20
C PRO A 55 -7.31 -1.91 -4.80
N ASN A 56 -6.83 -3.14 -4.73
CA ASN A 56 -6.44 -3.75 -3.46
C ASN A 56 -5.04 -4.36 -3.49
N ASP A 57 -4.39 -4.37 -4.65
CA ASP A 57 -3.05 -4.92 -4.78
C ASP A 57 -2.13 -3.79 -5.20
N PHE A 58 -1.18 -3.44 -4.31
CA PHE A 58 -0.33 -2.27 -4.50
C PHE A 58 1.12 -2.67 -4.50
N HIS A 59 1.87 -2.11 -5.44
CA HIS A 59 3.31 -2.25 -5.49
C HIS A 59 3.92 -0.86 -5.38
N VAL A 60 4.70 -0.65 -4.32
CA VAL A 60 5.34 0.62 -4.07
C VAL A 60 6.80 0.47 -4.50
N GLU A 61 7.16 1.13 -5.60
CA GLU A 61 8.52 1.06 -6.12
C GLU A 61 9.34 2.20 -5.54
N LEU A 62 10.49 1.85 -5.01
CA LEU A 62 11.38 2.79 -4.34
C LEU A 62 12.75 2.77 -4.99
N ALA A 63 13.49 3.88 -4.82
CA ALA A 63 14.89 3.88 -5.18
C ALA A 63 15.61 2.77 -4.40
N PRO A 64 16.68 2.19 -4.96
CA PRO A 64 17.38 1.10 -4.26
C PRO A 64 17.84 1.47 -2.85
N THR A 65 18.33 2.69 -2.66
CA THR A 65 18.77 3.10 -1.33
C THR A 65 17.60 3.19 -0.35
N ASP A 66 16.46 3.69 -0.80
CA ASP A 66 15.28 3.77 0.05
C ASP A 66 14.72 2.39 0.35
N PHE A 67 14.76 1.50 -0.64
CA PHE A 67 14.30 0.14 -0.44
C PHE A 67 15.12 -0.55 0.65
N GLU A 68 16.45 -0.38 0.61
CA GLU A 68 17.30 -0.98 1.61
C GLU A 68 17.06 -0.41 3.01
N ARG A 69 16.85 0.91 3.09
CA ARG A 69 16.57 1.54 4.38
C ARG A 69 15.27 1.05 4.98
N LEU A 70 14.30 0.80 4.13
CA LEU A 70 12.96 0.44 4.57
C LEU A 70 12.85 -1.04 4.91
N ALA A 71 13.71 -1.87 4.36
CA ALA A 71 13.59 -3.32 4.47
C ALA A 71 13.46 -3.82 5.92
N PRO A 72 14.23 -3.32 6.89
CA PRO A 72 14.09 -3.81 8.27
C PRO A 72 12.73 -3.51 8.89
N TYR A 73 12.00 -2.54 8.33
CA TYR A 73 10.70 -2.12 8.88
C TYR A 73 9.54 -2.56 8.01
N ASP A 74 9.79 -3.45 7.06
CA ASP A 74 8.82 -3.76 6.02
C ASP A 74 7.49 -4.24 6.59
N SER A 75 7.50 -5.23 7.45
CA SER A 75 6.24 -5.80 7.95
C SER A 75 5.47 -4.80 8.80
N THR A 76 6.16 -4.03 9.62
CA THR A 76 5.52 -3.01 10.43
C THR A 76 4.88 -1.94 9.55
N LEU A 77 5.61 -1.51 8.55
CA LEU A 77 5.14 -0.45 7.67
C LEU A 77 3.97 -0.92 6.83
N VAL A 78 4.04 -2.13 6.29
CA VAL A 78 2.93 -2.69 5.51
C VAL A 78 1.67 -2.78 6.38
N GLN A 79 1.82 -3.23 7.61
CA GLN A 79 0.69 -3.35 8.52
C GLN A 79 0.02 -2.00 8.76
N ASP A 80 0.81 -0.98 9.03
CA ASP A 80 0.27 0.35 9.31
C ASP A 80 -0.32 1.01 8.07
N LEU A 81 0.33 0.83 6.94
CA LEU A 81 -0.19 1.37 5.68
C LEU A 81 -1.52 0.70 5.33
N THR A 82 -1.60 -0.62 5.54
CA THR A 82 -2.84 -1.35 5.29
C THR A 82 -3.96 -0.84 6.18
N GLN A 83 -3.66 -0.62 7.45
CA GLN A 83 -4.67 -0.11 8.38
C GLN A 83 -5.14 1.28 7.98
N GLN A 84 -4.19 2.15 7.64
CA GLN A 84 -4.52 3.50 7.21
C GLN A 84 -5.40 3.49 5.96
N LEU A 85 -5.05 2.65 5.00
CA LEU A 85 -5.80 2.56 3.76
C LEU A 85 -7.20 2.02 4.00
N THR A 86 -7.32 1.04 4.89
CA THR A 86 -8.61 0.46 5.24
C THR A 86 -9.51 1.51 5.89
N GLU A 87 -8.94 2.35 6.76
CA GLU A 87 -9.71 3.42 7.39
C GLU A 87 -10.20 4.43 6.35
N HIS A 88 -9.35 4.77 5.40
CA HIS A 88 -9.74 5.66 4.32
C HIS A 88 -10.87 5.06 3.50
N ALA A 89 -10.76 3.78 3.19
CA ALA A 89 -11.79 3.09 2.42
C ALA A 89 -13.13 3.11 3.16
N ASP A 90 -13.10 2.87 4.47
CA ASP A 90 -14.33 2.92 5.26
C ASP A 90 -14.98 4.30 5.19
N GLN A 91 -14.18 5.35 5.29
CA GLN A 91 -14.69 6.72 5.25
C GLN A 91 -15.29 7.07 3.89
N GLN A 92 -14.74 6.53 2.82
CA GLN A 92 -15.16 6.85 1.47
C GLN A 92 -16.18 5.86 0.91
N HIS A 93 -16.54 4.83 1.68
CA HIS A 93 -17.45 3.77 1.24
C HIS A 93 -16.86 2.98 0.06
N TYR A 94 -15.58 2.79 0.08
CA TYR A 94 -14.90 1.96 -0.93
C TYR A 94 -15.01 0.50 -0.57
N VAL A 95 -14.98 -0.34 -1.60
CA VAL A 95 -15.02 -1.78 -1.46
C VAL A 95 -13.77 -2.35 -2.13
N PHE A 96 -13.04 -3.16 -1.40
CA PHE A 96 -11.91 -3.88 -1.96
C PHE A 96 -12.41 -5.21 -2.53
N PRO A 97 -11.97 -5.59 -3.74
CA PRO A 97 -12.42 -6.87 -4.33
C PRO A 97 -11.80 -8.09 -3.64
N GLY A 98 -10.79 -7.89 -2.84
CA GLY A 98 -10.14 -8.96 -2.10
C GLY A 98 -9.27 -8.35 -1.02
N PRO A 99 -8.40 -9.16 -0.39
CA PRO A 99 -7.52 -8.64 0.65
C PRO A 99 -6.58 -7.57 0.10
N VAL A 100 -6.27 -6.59 0.95
CA VAL A 100 -5.31 -5.55 0.60
C VAL A 100 -3.90 -6.13 0.73
N THR A 101 -3.10 -5.95 -0.33
CA THR A 101 -1.70 -6.34 -0.31
C THR A 101 -0.85 -5.14 -0.72
N ILE A 102 0.23 -4.92 0.01
CA ILE A 102 1.18 -3.84 -0.28
C ILE A 102 2.57 -4.46 -0.29
N ALA A 103 3.25 -4.35 -1.41
CA ALA A 103 4.61 -4.87 -1.55
C ALA A 103 5.54 -3.73 -1.92
N PHE A 104 6.70 -3.71 -1.29
CA PHE A 104 7.74 -2.75 -1.62
C PHE A 104 8.74 -3.40 -2.56
N GLU A 105 9.15 -2.65 -3.58
CA GLU A 105 10.04 -3.16 -4.61
C GLU A 105 11.10 -2.11 -4.91
N SER A 106 12.27 -2.58 -5.34
CA SER A 106 13.35 -1.69 -5.74
C SER A 106 13.22 -1.39 -7.23
N ALA A 107 13.37 -0.13 -7.60
CA ALA A 107 13.32 0.29 -9.00
C ALA A 107 14.54 1.16 -9.28
N GLU A 108 15.41 0.68 -10.16
CA GLU A 108 16.69 1.34 -10.39
C GLU A 108 16.57 2.68 -11.10
N ASP A 109 15.45 2.93 -11.76
CA ASP A 109 15.23 4.20 -12.42
C ASP A 109 14.78 5.32 -11.49
N LEU A 110 14.58 5.01 -10.21
CA LEU A 110 14.16 6.01 -9.23
C LEU A 110 15.34 6.49 -8.41
N THR A 111 15.33 7.78 -8.11
CA THR A 111 16.35 8.38 -7.25
C THR A 111 15.81 8.50 -5.83
N THR A 112 16.73 8.61 -4.87
CA THR A 112 16.40 8.69 -3.45
C THR A 112 15.31 9.74 -3.21
N GLY A 113 14.32 9.35 -2.43
CA GLY A 113 13.19 10.22 -2.09
C GLY A 113 12.03 10.11 -3.06
N ARG A 114 12.21 9.45 -4.18
CA ARG A 114 11.15 9.29 -5.16
C ARG A 114 10.58 7.89 -5.09
N PHE A 115 9.29 7.79 -5.40
CA PHE A 115 8.63 6.50 -5.41
C PHE A 115 7.50 6.50 -6.43
N ARG A 116 7.04 5.32 -6.74
CA ARG A 116 5.99 5.13 -7.73
C ARG A 116 5.07 4.02 -7.25
N ILE A 117 3.76 4.19 -7.43
CA ILE A 117 2.79 3.20 -6.99
C ILE A 117 2.11 2.60 -8.21
N LYS A 118 2.09 1.28 -8.25
CA LYS A 118 1.31 0.52 -9.22
C LYS A 118 0.23 -0.22 -8.47
N SER A 119 -0.96 -0.26 -9.04
CA SER A 119 -2.08 -0.88 -8.37
C SER A 119 -2.94 -1.64 -9.35
N ARG A 120 -3.68 -2.58 -8.82
CA ARG A 120 -4.69 -3.29 -9.60
C ARG A 120 -5.75 -3.82 -8.66
N ALA A 121 -6.93 -4.08 -9.23
CA ALA A 121 -8.01 -4.74 -8.51
C ALA A 121 -7.88 -6.23 -8.75
N GLN A 122 -7.72 -6.98 -7.66
CA GLN A 122 -7.51 -8.41 -7.77
C GLN A 122 -8.55 -9.11 -6.90
N ALA A 123 -9.45 -9.86 -7.53
CA ALA A 123 -10.51 -10.54 -6.83
C ALA A 123 -9.94 -11.59 -5.88
N ALA A 124 -10.63 -11.82 -4.76
CA ALA A 124 -10.25 -12.87 -3.84
C ALA A 124 -10.31 -14.21 -4.58
N VAL A 125 -9.22 -15.00 -4.49
CA VAL A 125 -9.15 -16.32 -5.11
C VAL A 125 -9.58 -17.33 -4.06
N THR A 126 -10.60 -18.02 -4.40
CA THR A 126 -10.98 -19.12 -3.52
C THR A 126 -10.15 -20.32 -3.88
N SER A 127 -9.66 -20.80 -3.55
CA SER A 127 -8.93 -21.63 -3.83
C SER A 127 -8.63 -22.53 -4.23
N ASN A 128 -8.71 -22.27 -4.20
CA ASN A 128 -8.30 -22.78 -4.62
C ASN A 128 -7.51 -22.92 -5.13
N THR A 129 -7.59 -22.93 -5.14
CA THR A 129 -6.94 -22.95 -5.72
C THR A 129 -5.92 -22.82 -5.67
N ASN A 130 -5.74 -22.94 -5.45
CA ASN A 130 -4.91 -22.82 -5.65
C ASN A 130 -4.20 -22.97 -6.02
N VAL A 131 -4.39 -23.16 -6.17
CA VAL A 131 -3.90 -23.31 -6.85
C VAL A 131 -3.23 -23.08 -7.44
N SER A 132 -3.18 -23.06 -7.63
CA SER A 132 -2.76 -22.90 -8.42
C SER A 132 -2.20 -22.44 -8.99
N ARG A 133 -2.20 -22.27 -9.13
CA ARG A 133 -1.86 -21.90 -9.89
C ARG A 133 -1.15 -21.45 -10.37
N SER A 134 -1.08 -21.53 -10.40
CA SER A 134 -0.67 -21.31 -11.12
C SER A 134 -0.50 -21.33 -11.82
N ARG A 135 -0.83 -21.55 -12.20
CA ARG A 135 -0.90 -21.73 -13.14
C ARG A 135 -1.08 -21.58 -13.99
N ARG A 136 -1.50 -21.84 -14.43
CA ARG A 136 -1.83 -21.88 -15.36
C ARG A 136 -2.50 -22.05 -15.98
N PRO A 137 -3.05 -22.29 -16.23
CA PRO A 137 -3.72 -22.48 -16.90
C PRO A 137 -4.44 -22.78 -17.44
N TRP A 138 -5.13 -23.09 -17.41
CA TRP A 138 -5.81 -23.60 -18.07
C TRP A 138 -6.50 -23.01 -18.80
N TRP A 139 -6.73 -22.82 -18.78
CA TRP A 139 -7.13 -22.27 -19.34
C TRP A 139 -6.46 -21.64 -19.77
N ARG A 140 -5.86 -21.97 -19.47
CA ARG A 140 -4.91 -21.76 -19.55
C ARG A 140 -4.52 -21.65 -20.14
#